data_a45df26f60ab1bc8efc58840360c79c5
#
_entry.id   a45df26f60ab1bc8efc58840360c79c5
#
_cell.length_a   1.000
_cell.length_b   1.000
_cell.length_c   1.000
_cell.angle_alpha   90.00
_cell.angle_beta   90.00
_cell.angle_gamma   90.00
#
_symmetry.space_group_name_H-M   'P 1'
#
loop_
_entity.id
_entity.type
_entity.pdbx_description
1 polymer ?
#
loop_
_entity_poly.entity_id
_entity_poly.type
_entity_poly.pdbx_seq_one_letter_code
_entity_poly.pdbx_strand_id
1 'polypeptide(L)'
;MFLKLASGGGGDAAYYDKEASIPEEMARQIPKDVDMVYWDYTHMEPEDYEKVIANHRPLGCNLVFAGAVWIFNTFGVNYGLSLNASDVALQVCKQEGIREVYATMWGDDGNEGNPFAALLGLQLYAEHAYSEEKPSRTQLAERVKFCTGIEMETFLQLKDLDEIPGQEPNNAKQSNPSKFLLYQDVLLGMFDKQIEGLDLANHYAELEQSIRGKRNSRAELDYLFEMPEKLSAVLKRKSEIGILLKQAYDAKDNDTLRHMAKNVLPAISRAVQELRLAHRTQWHRMFKPFGWEVIDIRYGGVITRLDTASFRILEYAEGRVARIEELEQERLVFSTTHRGNHKGVGWCSHYYRMASPNVFYHVLNPF
;
A
#
# COMPACT_ATOMS: atom_id res chain seq x y z
N MET A 1 -22.89 6.21 0.01
CA MET A 1 -23.53 6.64 -1.26
C MET A 1 -24.48 7.82 -1.05
N PHE A 2 -25.46 7.75 -0.15
CA PHE A 2 -26.43 8.83 0.08
C PHE A 2 -25.80 10.15 0.53
N LEU A 3 -24.82 10.12 1.45
CA LEU A 3 -24.10 11.33 1.86
C LEU A 3 -23.36 11.98 0.69
N LYS A 4 -22.75 11.19 -0.20
CA LYS A 4 -22.11 11.70 -1.41
C LYS A 4 -23.09 12.41 -2.34
N LEU A 5 -24.27 11.85 -2.51
CA LEU A 5 -25.33 12.46 -3.32
C LEU A 5 -25.86 13.75 -2.68
N ALA A 6 -25.97 13.78 -1.36
CA ALA A 6 -26.45 14.93 -0.60
C ALA A 6 -25.43 16.09 -0.58
N SER A 7 -24.12 15.79 -0.55
CA SER A 7 -23.06 16.81 -0.55
C SER A 7 -22.87 17.52 -1.89
N GLY A 8 -23.42 16.98 -2.98
CA GLY A 8 -23.20 17.52 -4.33
C GLY A 8 -21.75 17.40 -4.82
N GLY A 9 -20.89 16.75 -4.03
CA GLY A 9 -19.44 16.63 -4.29
C GLY A 9 -19.11 15.51 -5.28
N GLY A 10 -18.18 15.79 -6.18
CA GLY A 10 -17.54 14.80 -7.02
C GLY A 10 -16.25 14.25 -6.39
N GLY A 11 -15.99 12.94 -6.51
CA GLY A 11 -14.76 12.32 -6.05
C GLY A 11 -14.89 11.61 -4.69
N ASP A 12 -13.80 10.93 -4.29
CA ASP A 12 -13.78 10.08 -3.09
C ASP A 12 -13.86 10.87 -1.79
N ALA A 13 -13.41 12.13 -1.76
CA ALA A 13 -13.50 12.99 -0.59
C ALA A 13 -14.95 13.20 -0.11
N ALA A 14 -15.93 13.13 -1.00
CA ALA A 14 -17.33 13.29 -0.64
C ALA A 14 -17.92 12.11 0.14
N TYR A 15 -17.25 10.95 0.17
CA TYR A 15 -17.69 9.81 1.00
C TYR A 15 -17.46 10.05 2.50
N TYR A 16 -16.46 10.85 2.82
CA TYR A 16 -16.00 11.12 4.19
C TYR A 16 -16.27 12.56 4.62
N ASP A 17 -17.21 13.23 3.92
CA ASP A 17 -17.62 14.58 4.27
C ASP A 17 -18.52 14.55 5.52
N LYS A 18 -17.91 14.81 6.67
CA LYS A 18 -18.58 14.85 7.95
C LYS A 18 -19.56 16.02 8.11
N GLU A 19 -19.48 17.03 7.24
CA GLU A 19 -20.41 18.15 7.23
C GLU A 19 -21.65 17.87 6.39
N ALA A 20 -21.65 16.81 5.59
CA ALA A 20 -22.78 16.45 4.76
C ALA A 20 -23.96 15.96 5.63
N SER A 21 -25.13 16.52 5.40
CA SER A 21 -26.39 16.09 6.02
C SER A 21 -27.35 15.58 4.96
N ILE A 22 -28.20 14.63 5.33
CA ILE A 22 -29.24 14.13 4.42
C ILE A 22 -30.50 14.94 4.66
N PRO A 23 -31.05 15.62 3.62
CA PRO A 23 -32.28 16.36 3.74
C PRO A 23 -33.43 15.47 4.25
N GLU A 24 -34.29 16.01 5.13
CA GLU A 24 -35.37 15.24 5.76
C GLU A 24 -36.34 14.63 4.74
N GLU A 25 -36.63 15.36 3.66
CA GLU A 25 -37.48 14.86 2.58
C GLU A 25 -36.88 13.63 1.89
N MET A 26 -35.55 13.61 1.68
CA MET A 26 -34.84 12.45 1.13
C MET A 26 -34.83 11.31 2.13
N ALA A 27 -34.61 11.58 3.42
CA ALA A 27 -34.61 10.57 4.49
C ALA A 27 -35.97 9.86 4.59
N ARG A 28 -37.08 10.56 4.37
CA ARG A 28 -38.44 9.97 4.38
C ARG A 28 -38.69 8.98 3.23
N GLN A 29 -37.97 9.11 2.11
CA GLN A 29 -38.13 8.25 0.94
C GLN A 29 -37.35 6.94 1.07
N ILE A 30 -36.43 6.83 2.03
CA ILE A 30 -35.64 5.63 2.24
C ILE A 30 -36.50 4.57 2.93
N PRO A 31 -36.59 3.33 2.37
CA PRO A 31 -37.25 2.21 3.05
C PRO A 31 -36.67 1.97 4.44
N LYS A 32 -37.53 1.67 5.43
CA LYS A 32 -37.12 1.52 6.82
C LYS A 32 -36.73 0.08 7.19
N ASP A 33 -36.95 -0.86 6.28
CA ASP A 33 -36.64 -2.27 6.36
C ASP A 33 -35.29 -2.66 5.73
N VAL A 34 -34.43 -1.67 5.46
CA VAL A 34 -33.07 -1.85 4.96
C VAL A 34 -32.05 -1.41 5.99
N ASP A 35 -30.92 -2.10 6.03
CA ASP A 35 -29.76 -1.67 6.81
C ASP A 35 -28.94 -0.67 6.02
N MET A 36 -28.43 0.34 6.73
CA MET A 36 -27.53 1.34 6.15
C MET A 36 -26.11 1.05 6.62
N VAL A 37 -25.20 0.89 5.65
CA VAL A 37 -23.79 0.64 5.95
C VAL A 37 -23.00 1.95 5.86
N TYR A 38 -22.45 2.38 6.97
CA TYR A 38 -21.50 3.47 7.06
C TYR A 38 -20.08 2.91 6.91
N TRP A 39 -19.41 3.27 5.83
CA TRP A 39 -18.02 2.91 5.56
C TRP A 39 -17.08 4.03 5.93
N ASP A 40 -16.11 3.71 6.79
CA ASP A 40 -15.04 4.64 7.14
C ASP A 40 -13.76 3.90 7.52
N TYR A 41 -12.65 4.31 6.91
CA TYR A 41 -11.35 3.67 7.08
C TYR A 41 -10.26 4.64 7.54
N THR A 42 -10.57 5.94 7.67
CA THR A 42 -9.55 6.99 7.66
C THR A 42 -9.63 8.00 8.78
N HIS A 43 -10.78 8.20 9.39
CA HIS A 43 -10.90 9.09 10.54
C HIS A 43 -10.21 8.46 11.76
N MET A 44 -9.58 9.30 12.58
CA MET A 44 -8.84 8.89 13.77
C MET A 44 -9.32 9.60 15.04
N GLU A 45 -10.31 10.50 14.91
CA GLU A 45 -10.88 11.25 16.01
C GLU A 45 -12.31 10.77 16.30
N PRO A 46 -12.67 10.55 17.58
CA PRO A 46 -14.03 10.09 17.97
C PRO A 46 -15.14 10.98 17.43
N GLU A 47 -14.95 12.30 17.48
CA GLU A 47 -15.93 13.30 17.09
C GLU A 47 -16.33 13.19 15.62
N ASP A 48 -15.43 12.74 14.77
CA ASP A 48 -15.70 12.55 13.34
C ASP A 48 -16.70 11.39 13.14
N TYR A 49 -16.48 10.28 13.83
CA TYR A 49 -17.40 9.13 13.82
C TYR A 49 -18.76 9.47 14.44
N GLU A 50 -18.78 10.11 15.60
CA GLU A 50 -20.00 10.53 16.28
C GLU A 50 -20.86 11.41 15.37
N LYS A 51 -20.24 12.37 14.69
CA LYS A 51 -20.93 13.29 13.77
C LYS A 51 -21.51 12.57 12.56
N VAL A 52 -20.76 11.68 11.92
CA VAL A 52 -21.26 10.93 10.77
C VAL A 52 -22.36 9.96 11.19
N ILE A 53 -22.23 9.29 12.32
CA ILE A 53 -23.29 8.43 12.87
C ILE A 53 -24.57 9.25 13.15
N ALA A 54 -24.42 10.41 13.79
CA ALA A 54 -25.57 11.31 14.03
C ALA A 54 -26.25 11.74 12.72
N ASN A 55 -25.49 11.99 11.65
CA ASN A 55 -26.04 12.33 10.34
C ASN A 55 -26.84 11.18 9.68
N HIS A 56 -26.59 9.92 10.08
CA HIS A 56 -27.37 8.77 9.59
C HIS A 56 -28.65 8.49 10.40
N ARG A 57 -28.74 8.94 11.67
CA ARG A 57 -29.91 8.65 12.54
C ARG A 57 -31.26 9.09 11.95
N PRO A 58 -31.40 10.25 11.27
CA PRO A 58 -32.66 10.66 10.65
C PRO A 58 -33.18 9.69 9.59
N LEU A 59 -32.33 8.81 9.05
CA LEU A 59 -32.75 7.78 8.08
C LEU A 59 -33.72 6.77 8.70
N GLY A 60 -33.64 6.56 10.03
CA GLY A 60 -34.52 5.65 10.76
C GLY A 60 -34.35 4.17 10.40
N CYS A 61 -33.19 3.81 9.83
CA CYS A 61 -32.78 2.45 9.50
C CYS A 61 -31.79 1.94 10.54
N ASN A 62 -31.59 0.61 10.60
CA ASN A 62 -30.48 0.04 11.36
C ASN A 62 -29.16 0.50 10.71
N LEU A 63 -28.20 0.91 11.51
CA LEU A 63 -26.89 1.36 11.06
C LEU A 63 -25.84 0.29 11.36
N VAL A 64 -25.15 -0.16 10.31
CA VAL A 64 -24.03 -1.08 10.39
C VAL A 64 -22.75 -0.29 10.10
N PHE A 65 -21.70 -0.48 10.87
CA PHE A 65 -20.40 0.13 10.59
C PHE A 65 -19.51 -0.83 9.79
N ALA A 66 -18.84 -0.32 8.78
CA ALA A 66 -17.84 -1.05 8.01
C ALA A 66 -16.50 -0.31 8.05
N GLY A 67 -15.62 -0.79 8.90
CA GLY A 67 -14.21 -0.39 8.89
C GLY A 67 -13.36 -1.32 8.03
N ALA A 68 -12.04 -1.14 8.02
CA ALA A 68 -11.15 -1.97 7.23
C ALA A 68 -9.85 -2.36 7.95
N VAL A 69 -9.35 -3.53 7.60
CA VAL A 69 -7.92 -3.83 7.71
C VAL A 69 -7.31 -3.59 6.34
N TRP A 70 -6.49 -2.56 6.22
CA TRP A 70 -5.99 -2.05 4.95
C TRP A 70 -4.86 -2.91 4.41
N ILE A 71 -5.21 -3.96 3.67
CA ILE A 71 -4.30 -4.87 2.92
C ILE A 71 -4.36 -4.64 1.41
N PHE A 72 -5.13 -3.68 0.95
CA PHE A 72 -5.36 -3.38 -0.45
C PHE A 72 -4.46 -2.25 -0.95
N ASN A 73 -4.20 -2.22 -2.25
CA ASN A 73 -3.30 -1.27 -2.91
C ASN A 73 -1.84 -1.32 -2.44
N THR A 74 -1.42 -2.36 -1.73
CA THR A 74 -0.09 -2.52 -1.18
C THR A 74 0.36 -3.99 -1.21
N PHE A 75 1.64 -4.23 -0.97
CA PHE A 75 2.18 -5.58 -0.69
C PHE A 75 2.15 -5.93 0.80
N GLY A 76 2.09 -4.94 1.65
CA GLY A 76 2.05 -5.08 3.10
C GLY A 76 0.66 -4.86 3.68
N VAL A 77 0.63 -4.28 4.86
CA VAL A 77 -0.59 -3.87 5.56
C VAL A 77 -0.38 -2.48 6.13
N ASN A 78 -1.29 -1.56 5.87
CA ASN A 78 -1.27 -0.26 6.53
C ASN A 78 -1.82 -0.40 7.97
N TYR A 79 -1.05 -1.03 8.84
CA TYR A 79 -1.44 -1.21 10.24
C TYR A 79 -1.51 0.10 11.02
N GLY A 80 -0.66 1.06 10.67
CA GLY A 80 -0.68 2.36 11.31
C GLY A 80 -2.06 3.01 11.22
N LEU A 81 -2.61 3.09 10.01
CA LEU A 81 -3.96 3.60 9.79
C LEU A 81 -5.03 2.65 10.34
N SER A 82 -4.96 1.36 9.95
CA SER A 82 -6.02 0.38 10.24
C SER A 82 -6.28 0.20 11.73
N LEU A 83 -5.20 0.04 12.53
CA LEU A 83 -5.37 -0.19 13.97
C LEU A 83 -5.88 1.06 14.68
N ASN A 84 -5.35 2.24 14.36
CA ASN A 84 -5.78 3.48 15.00
C ASN A 84 -7.21 3.86 14.62
N ALA A 85 -7.55 3.86 13.34
CA ALA A 85 -8.91 4.19 12.88
C ALA A 85 -9.95 3.19 13.41
N SER A 86 -9.66 1.87 13.33
CA SER A 86 -10.59 0.85 13.81
C SER A 86 -10.79 0.89 15.32
N ASP A 87 -9.73 1.14 16.08
CA ASP A 87 -9.81 1.21 17.54
C ASP A 87 -10.72 2.34 18.01
N VAL A 88 -10.60 3.52 17.40
CA VAL A 88 -11.48 4.67 17.68
C VAL A 88 -12.91 4.38 17.22
N ALA A 89 -13.08 3.93 15.97
CA ALA A 89 -14.40 3.66 15.40
C ALA A 89 -15.19 2.64 16.20
N LEU A 90 -14.55 1.52 16.58
CA LEU A 90 -15.22 0.46 17.34
C LEU A 90 -15.61 0.89 18.75
N GLN A 91 -14.80 1.76 19.37
CA GLN A 91 -15.16 2.36 20.66
C GLN A 91 -16.39 3.28 20.54
N VAL A 92 -16.43 4.13 19.50
CA VAL A 92 -17.59 5.00 19.25
C VAL A 92 -18.82 4.15 18.88
N CYS A 93 -18.68 3.10 18.09
CA CYS A 93 -19.79 2.18 17.78
C CYS A 93 -20.43 1.61 19.05
N LYS A 94 -19.64 1.21 20.05
CA LYS A 94 -20.16 0.74 21.35
C LYS A 94 -20.97 1.83 22.07
N GLN A 95 -20.41 3.05 22.15
CA GLN A 95 -21.04 4.20 22.83
C GLN A 95 -22.36 4.60 22.15
N GLU A 96 -22.37 4.56 20.82
CA GLU A 96 -23.51 4.92 19.98
C GLU A 96 -24.53 3.78 19.77
N GLY A 97 -24.29 2.60 20.35
CA GLY A 97 -25.19 1.45 20.30
C GLY A 97 -25.22 0.72 18.95
N ILE A 98 -24.22 0.92 18.07
CA ILE A 98 -24.06 0.14 16.85
C ILE A 98 -23.55 -1.25 17.22
N ARG A 99 -24.33 -2.29 16.86
CA ARG A 99 -24.05 -3.66 17.25
C ARG A 99 -23.50 -4.53 16.14
N GLU A 100 -23.61 -4.08 14.90
CA GLU A 100 -23.15 -4.82 13.73
C GLU A 100 -22.00 -4.06 13.08
N VAL A 101 -20.86 -4.75 12.95
CA VAL A 101 -19.65 -4.17 12.36
C VAL A 101 -19.04 -5.15 11.37
N TYR A 102 -18.52 -4.63 10.27
CA TYR A 102 -17.76 -5.36 9.27
C TYR A 102 -16.29 -4.93 9.30
N ALA A 103 -15.40 -5.91 9.30
CA ALA A 103 -13.99 -5.72 9.01
C ALA A 103 -13.77 -6.00 7.52
N THR A 104 -13.72 -4.98 6.69
CA THR A 104 -13.53 -5.16 5.25
C THR A 104 -12.05 -5.36 4.92
N MET A 105 -11.80 -6.19 3.90
CA MET A 105 -10.47 -6.49 3.39
C MET A 105 -10.57 -6.54 1.87
N TRP A 106 -10.23 -5.43 1.23
CA TRP A 106 -10.35 -5.30 -0.22
C TRP A 106 -9.11 -5.87 -0.93
N GLY A 107 -9.28 -6.27 -2.18
CA GLY A 107 -8.19 -6.78 -3.02
C GLY A 107 -7.83 -5.85 -4.19
N ASP A 108 -7.99 -4.55 -4.01
CA ASP A 108 -7.81 -3.52 -5.03
C ASP A 108 -6.45 -3.61 -5.70
N ASP A 109 -6.44 -3.38 -7.00
CA ASP A 109 -5.26 -3.28 -7.84
C ASP A 109 -4.37 -4.54 -7.83
N GLY A 110 -5.00 -5.71 -7.92
CA GLY A 110 -4.33 -6.97 -8.17
C GLY A 110 -4.19 -7.90 -6.98
N ASN A 111 -4.69 -7.53 -5.80
CA ASN A 111 -4.66 -8.39 -4.61
C ASN A 111 -3.26 -8.95 -4.31
N GLU A 112 -2.24 -8.10 -4.42
CA GLU A 112 -0.83 -8.48 -4.33
C GLU A 112 -0.37 -8.78 -2.89
N GLY A 113 -1.08 -8.23 -1.88
CA GLY A 113 -0.86 -8.54 -0.48
C GLY A 113 -1.39 -9.92 -0.09
N ASN A 114 -0.98 -10.39 1.09
CA ASN A 114 -1.49 -11.64 1.66
C ASN A 114 -2.71 -11.34 2.55
N PRO A 115 -3.91 -11.87 2.27
CA PRO A 115 -5.09 -11.61 3.10
C PRO A 115 -4.93 -12.07 4.56
N PHE A 116 -4.15 -13.10 4.85
CA PHE A 116 -3.88 -13.52 6.23
C PHE A 116 -2.96 -12.55 6.98
N ALA A 117 -2.31 -11.62 6.29
CA ALA A 117 -1.63 -10.53 6.96
C ALA A 117 -2.61 -9.59 7.70
N ALA A 118 -3.92 -9.65 7.41
CA ALA A 118 -4.94 -8.93 8.15
C ALA A 118 -5.23 -9.47 9.57
N LEU A 119 -4.72 -10.64 9.94
CA LEU A 119 -5.07 -11.33 11.19
C LEU A 119 -4.88 -10.46 12.45
N LEU A 120 -3.85 -9.62 12.51
CA LEU A 120 -3.68 -8.71 13.62
C LEU A 120 -4.83 -7.69 13.72
N GLY A 121 -5.24 -7.12 12.60
CA GLY A 121 -6.37 -6.19 12.57
C GLY A 121 -7.69 -6.88 12.90
N LEU A 122 -7.92 -8.09 12.38
CA LEU A 122 -9.11 -8.89 12.69
C LEU A 122 -9.16 -9.27 14.18
N GLN A 123 -8.00 -9.53 14.81
CA GLN A 123 -7.94 -9.76 16.25
C GLN A 123 -8.37 -8.51 17.04
N LEU A 124 -8.01 -7.31 16.59
CA LEU A 124 -8.50 -6.07 17.22
C LEU A 124 -10.03 -5.98 17.18
N TYR A 125 -10.65 -6.28 16.02
CA TYR A 125 -12.11 -6.33 15.90
C TYR A 125 -12.72 -7.37 16.85
N ALA A 126 -12.12 -8.54 16.98
CA ALA A 126 -12.57 -9.59 17.88
C ALA A 126 -12.49 -9.14 19.35
N GLU A 127 -11.37 -8.54 19.77
CA GLU A 127 -11.24 -8.05 21.16
C GLU A 127 -12.30 -6.98 21.47
N HIS A 128 -12.58 -6.08 20.53
CA HIS A 128 -13.67 -5.10 20.70
C HIS A 128 -15.05 -5.75 20.74
N ALA A 129 -15.28 -6.84 19.99
CA ALA A 129 -16.58 -7.53 19.99
C ALA A 129 -16.87 -8.28 21.29
N TYR A 130 -15.84 -8.77 21.97
CA TYR A 130 -15.96 -9.57 23.19
C TYR A 130 -15.71 -8.81 24.50
N SER A 131 -15.35 -7.53 24.45
CA SER A 131 -15.08 -6.70 25.60
C SER A 131 -15.90 -5.41 25.56
N GLU A 132 -16.40 -4.96 26.70
CA GLU A 132 -17.02 -3.62 26.81
C GLU A 132 -15.96 -2.53 26.78
N GLU A 133 -14.81 -2.81 27.37
CA GLU A 133 -13.69 -1.88 27.42
C GLU A 133 -12.82 -1.96 26.16
N LYS A 134 -12.03 -0.91 25.95
CA LYS A 134 -11.01 -0.87 24.94
C LYS A 134 -9.91 -1.90 25.26
N PRO A 135 -9.53 -2.79 24.33
CA PRO A 135 -8.46 -3.74 24.56
C PRO A 135 -7.12 -3.04 24.76
N SER A 136 -6.36 -3.45 25.75
CA SER A 136 -4.98 -2.97 25.90
C SER A 136 -4.08 -3.59 24.85
N ARG A 137 -2.95 -2.90 24.54
CA ARG A 137 -1.94 -3.43 23.63
C ARG A 137 -1.41 -4.80 24.08
N THR A 138 -1.24 -5.00 25.40
CA THR A 138 -0.77 -6.27 25.97
C THR A 138 -1.76 -7.39 25.70
N GLN A 139 -3.06 -7.17 25.98
CA GLN A 139 -4.11 -8.14 25.69
C GLN A 139 -4.14 -8.51 24.20
N LEU A 140 -4.10 -7.52 23.31
CA LEU A 140 -4.09 -7.76 21.87
C LEU A 140 -2.87 -8.60 21.47
N ALA A 141 -1.68 -8.29 22.00
CA ALA A 141 -0.45 -9.03 21.71
C ALA A 141 -0.52 -10.50 22.16
N GLU A 142 -1.03 -10.73 23.38
CA GLU A 142 -1.21 -12.08 23.92
C GLU A 142 -2.20 -12.89 23.10
N ARG A 143 -3.32 -12.27 22.68
CA ARG A 143 -4.34 -12.93 21.86
C ARG A 143 -3.85 -13.25 20.47
N VAL A 144 -3.16 -12.29 19.81
CA VAL A 144 -2.56 -12.53 18.48
C VAL A 144 -1.59 -13.71 18.55
N LYS A 145 -0.71 -13.72 19.54
CA LYS A 145 0.25 -14.82 19.75
C LYS A 145 -0.47 -16.16 20.02
N PHE A 146 -1.50 -16.16 20.87
CA PHE A 146 -2.27 -17.35 21.16
C PHE A 146 -2.98 -17.91 19.92
N CYS A 147 -3.64 -17.04 19.13
CA CYS A 147 -4.43 -17.46 17.97
C CYS A 147 -3.58 -17.82 16.75
N THR A 148 -2.43 -17.19 16.57
CA THR A 148 -1.62 -17.33 15.34
C THR A 148 -0.30 -18.05 15.53
N GLY A 149 0.17 -18.19 16.76
CA GLY A 149 1.53 -18.68 17.08
C GLY A 149 2.64 -17.67 16.75
N ILE A 150 2.30 -16.43 16.38
CA ILE A 150 3.23 -15.39 15.92
C ILE A 150 3.12 -14.17 16.83
N GLU A 151 4.26 -13.59 17.19
CA GLU A 151 4.29 -12.34 17.96
C GLU A 151 3.68 -11.18 17.18
N MET A 152 2.90 -10.32 17.86
CA MET A 152 2.30 -9.14 17.25
C MET A 152 3.34 -8.25 16.55
N GLU A 153 4.51 -8.10 17.14
CA GLU A 153 5.61 -7.30 16.58
C GLU A 153 6.16 -7.86 15.25
N THR A 154 5.94 -9.14 14.96
CA THR A 154 6.29 -9.73 13.68
C THR A 154 5.28 -9.31 12.60
N PHE A 155 3.99 -9.26 12.93
CA PHE A 155 2.99 -8.71 12.02
C PHE A 155 3.21 -7.21 11.76
N LEU A 156 3.48 -6.44 12.80
CA LEU A 156 3.64 -4.99 12.70
C LEU A 156 4.74 -4.55 11.74
N GLN A 157 5.77 -5.37 11.50
CA GLN A 157 6.80 -5.05 10.52
C GLN A 157 6.27 -4.92 9.09
N LEU A 158 5.13 -5.56 8.77
CA LEU A 158 4.56 -5.50 7.43
C LEU A 158 4.13 -4.09 7.03
N LYS A 159 3.86 -3.20 8.00
CA LYS A 159 3.57 -1.80 7.74
C LYS A 159 4.79 -1.03 7.20
N ASP A 160 5.99 -1.43 7.62
CA ASP A 160 7.24 -0.74 7.29
C ASP A 160 7.66 -0.93 5.82
N LEU A 161 6.95 -1.79 5.06
CA LEU A 161 7.04 -1.79 3.60
C LEU A 161 6.62 -0.44 3.00
N ASP A 162 5.65 0.22 3.63
CA ASP A 162 5.03 1.46 3.13
C ASP A 162 5.13 2.64 4.11
N GLU A 163 5.42 2.42 5.38
CA GLU A 163 5.77 3.49 6.33
C GLU A 163 7.27 3.81 6.22
N ILE A 164 7.64 4.53 5.16
CA ILE A 164 9.02 4.91 4.88
C ILE A 164 9.42 6.23 5.55
N PRO A 165 10.73 6.53 5.70
CA PRO A 165 11.19 7.83 6.19
C PRO A 165 10.57 9.01 5.43
N GLY A 166 10.26 10.09 6.13
CA GLY A 166 9.72 11.32 5.57
C GLY A 166 8.22 11.32 5.32
N GLN A 167 7.51 10.25 5.67
CA GLN A 167 6.05 10.20 5.63
C GLN A 167 5.40 10.69 6.93
N GLU A 168 4.09 10.95 6.86
CA GLU A 168 3.29 11.20 8.05
C GLU A 168 3.18 9.94 8.92
N PRO A 169 3.14 10.10 10.25
CA PRO A 169 2.96 8.97 11.16
C PRO A 169 1.74 8.12 10.80
N ASN A 170 1.85 6.83 11.07
CA ASN A 170 0.77 5.85 10.83
C ASN A 170 0.32 5.73 9.37
N ASN A 171 1.14 6.21 8.44
CA ASN A 171 0.82 6.23 7.01
C ASN A 171 -0.62 6.77 6.73
N ALA A 172 -0.99 7.84 7.40
CA ALA A 172 -2.34 8.43 7.33
C ALA A 172 -2.71 8.89 5.90
N LYS A 173 -1.72 9.15 5.06
CA LYS A 173 -1.92 9.49 3.64
C LYS A 173 -2.00 8.27 2.71
N GLN A 174 -2.00 7.06 3.26
CA GLN A 174 -2.17 5.81 2.51
C GLN A 174 -1.14 5.64 1.39
N SER A 175 0.09 6.05 1.62
CA SER A 175 1.19 5.85 0.67
C SER A 175 1.50 4.36 0.50
N ASN A 176 1.92 3.97 -0.70
CA ASN A 176 2.28 2.59 -1.02
C ASN A 176 3.63 2.49 -1.77
N PRO A 177 4.72 3.01 -1.19
CA PRO A 177 6.03 3.06 -1.84
C PRO A 177 6.58 1.68 -2.21
N SER A 178 6.30 0.65 -1.44
CA SER A 178 6.72 -0.71 -1.80
C SER A 178 6.26 -1.10 -3.20
N LYS A 179 5.07 -0.67 -3.59
CA LYS A 179 4.46 -0.98 -4.88
C LYS A 179 5.01 -0.10 -6.00
N PHE A 180 4.97 1.21 -5.85
CA PHE A 180 5.41 2.08 -6.94
C PHE A 180 6.93 2.05 -7.15
N LEU A 181 7.75 1.81 -6.13
CA LEU A 181 9.20 1.63 -6.26
C LEU A 181 9.57 0.29 -6.91
N LEU A 182 8.79 -0.78 -6.64
CA LEU A 182 8.99 -2.04 -7.34
C LEU A 182 8.75 -1.90 -8.83
N TYR A 183 7.66 -1.25 -9.22
CA TYR A 183 7.21 -1.22 -10.61
C TYR A 183 7.77 -0.08 -11.45
N GLN A 184 8.28 1.02 -10.84
CA GLN A 184 8.78 2.14 -11.64
C GLN A 184 9.94 1.73 -12.56
N ASP A 185 9.95 2.31 -13.76
CA ASP A 185 11.06 2.20 -14.71
C ASP A 185 12.27 2.98 -14.20
N VAL A 186 13.45 2.34 -14.21
CA VAL A 186 14.66 2.90 -13.62
C VAL A 186 15.30 4.01 -14.47
N LEU A 187 15.03 4.05 -15.79
CA LEU A 187 15.50 5.15 -16.65
C LEU A 187 14.58 6.35 -16.59
N LEU A 188 13.26 6.12 -16.53
CA LEU A 188 12.26 7.18 -16.47
C LEU A 188 12.11 7.80 -15.10
N GLY A 189 12.34 7.06 -14.02
CA GLY A 189 12.39 7.56 -12.65
C GLY A 189 11.19 8.40 -12.22
N MET A 190 9.97 7.90 -12.49
CA MET A 190 8.73 8.65 -12.28
C MET A 190 8.56 9.17 -10.85
N PHE A 191 9.09 8.44 -9.87
CA PHE A 191 8.98 8.76 -8.44
C PHE A 191 10.30 9.26 -7.82
N ASP A 192 11.37 9.37 -8.60
CA ASP A 192 12.70 9.73 -8.09
C ASP A 192 12.67 11.04 -7.29
N LYS A 193 11.95 12.06 -7.78
CA LYS A 193 11.86 13.36 -7.10
C LYS A 193 11.12 13.29 -5.76
N GLN A 194 10.20 12.34 -5.60
CA GLN A 194 9.42 12.14 -4.38
C GLN A 194 10.25 11.53 -3.24
N ILE A 195 11.23 10.71 -3.60
CA ILE A 195 12.03 9.93 -2.65
C ILE A 195 13.45 10.47 -2.44
N GLU A 196 13.83 11.49 -3.17
CA GLU A 196 15.18 12.07 -3.12
C GLU A 196 15.61 12.43 -1.68
N GLY A 197 16.68 11.81 -1.19
CA GLY A 197 17.25 12.04 0.14
C GLY A 197 16.53 11.34 1.30
N LEU A 198 15.74 10.29 1.04
CA LEU A 198 15.05 9.52 2.09
C LEU A 198 15.83 8.32 2.64
N ASP A 199 16.98 7.97 2.08
CA ASP A 199 17.81 6.81 2.49
C ASP A 199 17.01 5.48 2.54
N LEU A 200 16.28 5.22 1.47
CA LEU A 200 15.42 4.04 1.38
C LEU A 200 16.19 2.73 1.26
N ALA A 201 17.40 2.78 0.73
CA ALA A 201 18.27 1.60 0.65
C ALA A 201 18.54 1.03 2.04
N ASN A 202 18.88 1.87 3.02
CA ASN A 202 19.09 1.45 4.40
C ASN A 202 17.77 1.02 5.06
N HIS A 203 16.69 1.79 4.90
CA HIS A 203 15.37 1.42 5.43
C HIS A 203 14.96 0.00 5.04
N TYR A 204 15.01 -0.33 3.76
CA TYR A 204 14.65 -1.68 3.30
C TYR A 204 15.69 -2.75 3.64
N ALA A 205 16.96 -2.39 3.82
CA ALA A 205 17.98 -3.34 4.30
C ALA A 205 17.71 -3.73 5.76
N GLU A 206 17.39 -2.78 6.62
CA GLU A 206 17.01 -3.02 8.01
C GLU A 206 15.72 -3.81 8.10
N LEU A 207 14.73 -3.50 7.30
CA LEU A 207 13.45 -4.22 7.25
C LEU A 207 13.66 -5.68 6.81
N GLU A 208 14.43 -5.95 5.76
CA GLU A 208 14.76 -7.32 5.33
C GLU A 208 15.40 -8.11 6.48
N GLN A 209 16.38 -7.52 7.16
CA GLN A 209 17.06 -8.17 8.27
C GLN A 209 16.11 -8.41 9.45
N SER A 210 15.28 -7.44 9.77
CA SER A 210 14.29 -7.53 10.86
C SER A 210 13.25 -8.62 10.59
N ILE A 211 12.68 -8.67 9.39
CA ILE A 211 11.71 -9.72 9.01
C ILE A 211 12.40 -11.09 9.11
N ARG A 212 13.57 -11.25 8.50
CA ARG A 212 14.34 -12.50 8.54
C ARG A 212 14.64 -12.96 9.97
N GLY A 213 15.03 -12.04 10.86
CA GLY A 213 15.37 -12.34 12.25
C GLY A 213 14.18 -12.75 13.13
N LYS A 214 12.96 -12.34 12.74
CA LYS A 214 11.74 -12.65 13.50
C LYS A 214 10.90 -13.78 12.90
N ARG A 215 11.27 -14.29 11.73
CA ARG A 215 10.60 -15.46 11.15
C ARG A 215 10.76 -16.69 12.05
N ASN A 216 9.68 -17.47 12.11
CA ASN A 216 9.66 -18.75 12.81
C ASN A 216 9.20 -19.84 11.83
N SER A 217 10.12 -20.49 11.17
CA SER A 217 9.85 -21.54 10.17
C SER A 217 9.01 -22.72 10.69
N ARG A 218 8.82 -22.84 12.00
CA ARG A 218 7.92 -23.83 12.61
C ARG A 218 6.48 -23.35 12.73
N ALA A 219 6.22 -22.05 12.61
CA ALA A 219 4.87 -21.52 12.62
C ALA A 219 4.19 -21.77 11.28
N GLU A 220 2.94 -22.21 11.31
CA GLU A 220 2.16 -22.49 10.11
C GLU A 220 2.04 -21.27 9.18
N LEU A 221 1.94 -20.08 9.77
CA LEU A 221 1.80 -18.81 9.07
C LEU A 221 3.14 -18.13 8.72
N ASP A 222 4.30 -18.73 8.97
CA ASP A 222 5.60 -18.13 8.65
C ASP A 222 5.77 -17.73 7.19
N TYR A 223 5.11 -18.45 6.27
CA TYR A 223 5.11 -18.14 4.84
C TYR A 223 4.60 -16.72 4.50
N LEU A 224 3.82 -16.09 5.39
CA LEU A 224 3.34 -14.72 5.20
C LEU A 224 4.48 -13.69 5.08
N PHE A 225 5.62 -14.01 5.65
CA PHE A 225 6.76 -13.09 5.74
C PHE A 225 7.82 -13.32 4.66
N GLU A 226 7.71 -14.37 3.86
CA GLU A 226 8.70 -14.68 2.83
C GLU A 226 8.66 -13.66 1.68
N MET A 227 7.48 -13.37 1.15
CA MET A 227 7.34 -12.39 0.07
C MET A 227 7.73 -10.97 0.53
N PRO A 228 7.29 -10.45 1.70
CA PRO A 228 7.79 -9.19 2.26
C PRO A 228 9.30 -9.13 2.45
N GLU A 229 9.94 -10.21 2.93
CA GLU A 229 11.40 -10.29 3.03
C GLU A 229 12.07 -10.13 1.66
N LYS A 230 11.60 -10.88 0.65
CA LYS A 230 12.12 -10.80 -0.72
C LYS A 230 11.85 -9.45 -1.37
N LEU A 231 10.71 -8.82 -1.11
CA LEU A 231 10.41 -7.48 -1.58
C LEU A 231 11.39 -6.46 -0.99
N SER A 232 11.63 -6.51 0.31
CA SER A 232 12.64 -5.65 0.97
C SER A 232 14.03 -5.87 0.39
N ALA A 233 14.40 -7.12 0.05
CA ALA A 233 15.66 -7.45 -0.62
C ALA A 233 15.78 -6.86 -2.04
N VAL A 234 14.67 -6.68 -2.75
CA VAL A 234 14.63 -5.95 -4.02
C VAL A 234 14.75 -4.45 -3.78
N LEU A 235 13.92 -3.91 -2.90
CA LEU A 235 13.77 -2.46 -2.70
C LEU A 235 15.03 -1.81 -2.14
N LYS A 236 15.78 -2.46 -1.25
CA LYS A 236 17.09 -1.96 -0.78
C LYS A 236 18.11 -1.74 -1.91
N ARG A 237 17.91 -2.36 -3.08
CA ARG A 237 18.78 -2.21 -4.26
C ARG A 237 18.17 -1.33 -5.34
N LYS A 238 16.81 -1.33 -5.43
CA LYS A 238 16.10 -0.73 -6.56
C LYS A 238 15.54 0.65 -6.26
N SER A 239 15.19 0.95 -5.00
CA SER A 239 14.46 2.16 -4.64
C SER A 239 15.12 3.44 -5.17
N GLU A 240 16.44 3.56 -5.06
CA GLU A 240 17.20 4.78 -5.41
C GLU A 240 18.01 4.64 -6.72
N ILE A 241 17.89 3.50 -7.41
CA ILE A 241 18.76 3.22 -8.57
C ILE A 241 18.56 4.20 -9.72
N GLY A 242 17.34 4.71 -9.94
CA GLY A 242 17.04 5.73 -10.94
C GLY A 242 17.78 7.03 -10.68
N ILE A 243 17.81 7.46 -9.41
CA ILE A 243 18.55 8.66 -8.96
C ILE A 243 20.04 8.48 -9.21
N LEU A 244 20.62 7.34 -8.80
CA LEU A 244 22.05 7.04 -8.99
C LEU A 244 22.44 6.95 -10.48
N LEU A 245 21.60 6.35 -11.32
CA LEU A 245 21.81 6.28 -12.77
C LEU A 245 21.83 7.68 -13.38
N LYS A 246 20.88 8.53 -13.02
CA LYS A 246 20.83 9.90 -13.51
C LYS A 246 22.04 10.71 -13.05
N GLN A 247 22.44 10.61 -11.80
CA GLN A 247 23.63 11.27 -11.27
C GLN A 247 24.91 10.87 -12.01
N ALA A 248 25.11 9.57 -12.25
CA ALA A 248 26.25 9.06 -12.99
C ALA A 248 26.23 9.52 -14.48
N TYR A 249 25.04 9.55 -15.08
CA TYR A 249 24.86 10.05 -16.46
C TYR A 249 25.17 11.55 -16.56
N ASP A 250 24.61 12.37 -15.68
CA ASP A 250 24.84 13.83 -15.67
C ASP A 250 26.32 14.17 -15.41
N ALA A 251 27.01 13.36 -14.58
CA ALA A 251 28.45 13.47 -14.34
C ALA A 251 29.30 12.89 -15.47
N LYS A 252 28.73 12.25 -16.49
CA LYS A 252 29.43 11.51 -17.55
C LYS A 252 30.38 10.44 -17.01
N ASP A 253 30.04 9.84 -15.87
CA ASP A 253 30.81 8.77 -15.24
C ASP A 253 30.52 7.42 -15.91
N ASN A 254 31.19 7.19 -17.04
CA ASN A 254 31.02 5.98 -17.85
C ASN A 254 31.46 4.71 -17.11
N ASP A 255 32.37 4.78 -16.15
CA ASP A 255 32.85 3.60 -15.42
C ASP A 255 31.78 3.16 -14.40
N THR A 256 31.21 4.10 -13.66
CA THR A 256 30.05 3.82 -12.80
C THR A 256 28.86 3.30 -13.61
N LEU A 257 28.55 3.91 -14.75
CA LEU A 257 27.47 3.45 -15.63
C LEU A 257 27.69 2.02 -16.11
N ARG A 258 28.92 1.67 -16.58
CA ARG A 258 29.26 0.29 -16.96
C ARG A 258 29.12 -0.68 -15.78
N HIS A 259 29.58 -0.29 -14.60
CA HIS A 259 29.43 -1.12 -13.41
C HIS A 259 27.95 -1.37 -13.07
N MET A 260 27.13 -0.31 -13.10
CA MET A 260 25.70 -0.44 -12.82
C MET A 260 25.01 -1.36 -13.84
N ALA A 261 25.28 -1.18 -15.13
CA ALA A 261 24.67 -1.99 -16.17
C ALA A 261 25.10 -3.47 -16.15
N LYS A 262 26.38 -3.76 -15.86
CA LYS A 262 26.91 -5.14 -15.87
C LYS A 262 26.70 -5.90 -14.57
N ASN A 263 26.58 -5.22 -13.44
CA ASN A 263 26.58 -5.86 -12.13
C ASN A 263 25.31 -5.54 -11.31
N VAL A 264 24.94 -4.25 -11.17
CA VAL A 264 23.87 -3.82 -10.27
C VAL A 264 22.50 -4.17 -10.85
N LEU A 265 22.17 -3.74 -12.07
CA LEU A 265 20.88 -4.01 -12.69
C LEU A 265 20.61 -5.51 -12.87
N PRO A 266 21.57 -6.35 -13.30
CA PRO A 266 21.38 -7.80 -13.30
C PRO A 266 21.18 -8.41 -11.92
N ALA A 267 21.80 -7.86 -10.88
CA ALA A 267 21.55 -8.32 -9.49
C ALA A 267 20.15 -7.97 -9.02
N ILE A 268 19.64 -6.78 -9.35
CA ILE A 268 18.25 -6.39 -9.09
C ILE A 268 17.30 -7.34 -9.84
N SER A 269 17.54 -7.61 -11.12
CA SER A 269 16.73 -8.51 -11.92
C SER A 269 16.62 -9.92 -11.29
N ARG A 270 17.75 -10.46 -10.82
CA ARG A 270 17.72 -11.75 -10.07
C ARG A 270 16.91 -11.67 -8.80
N ALA A 271 17.05 -10.61 -8.02
CA ALA A 271 16.26 -10.42 -6.80
C ALA A 271 14.75 -10.30 -7.09
N VAL A 272 14.38 -9.61 -8.18
CA VAL A 272 12.97 -9.54 -8.65
C VAL A 272 12.45 -10.94 -9.04
N GLN A 273 13.30 -11.75 -9.68
CA GLN A 273 12.90 -13.13 -10.01
C GLN A 273 12.69 -13.99 -8.75
N GLU A 274 13.53 -13.84 -7.73
CA GLU A 274 13.33 -14.53 -6.43
C GLU A 274 12.03 -14.07 -5.75
N LEU A 275 11.77 -12.77 -5.75
CA LEU A 275 10.52 -12.20 -5.23
C LEU A 275 9.31 -12.79 -5.98
N ARG A 276 9.35 -12.80 -7.32
CA ARG A 276 8.30 -13.38 -8.15
C ARG A 276 8.01 -14.84 -7.77
N LEU A 277 9.06 -15.64 -7.55
CA LEU A 277 8.90 -17.04 -7.17
C LEU A 277 8.25 -17.20 -5.80
N ALA A 278 8.67 -16.41 -4.81
CA ALA A 278 8.06 -16.40 -3.48
C ALA A 278 6.58 -15.97 -3.54
N HIS A 279 6.30 -14.89 -4.29
CA HIS A 279 4.93 -14.40 -4.45
C HIS A 279 4.03 -15.40 -5.20
N ARG A 280 4.55 -16.07 -6.24
CA ARG A 280 3.83 -17.14 -6.93
C ARG A 280 3.47 -18.29 -5.98
N THR A 281 4.41 -18.72 -5.14
CA THR A 281 4.18 -19.76 -4.14
C THR A 281 3.09 -19.33 -3.15
N GLN A 282 3.15 -18.09 -2.66
CA GLN A 282 2.12 -17.52 -1.81
C GLN A 282 0.76 -17.49 -2.50
N TRP A 283 0.69 -17.00 -3.76
CA TRP A 283 -0.55 -16.90 -4.53
C TRP A 283 -1.25 -18.27 -4.65
N HIS A 284 -0.55 -19.28 -5.13
CA HIS A 284 -1.12 -20.61 -5.33
C HIS A 284 -1.48 -21.36 -4.04
N ARG A 285 -0.96 -20.89 -2.90
CA ARG A 285 -1.39 -21.41 -1.59
C ARG A 285 -2.74 -20.84 -1.16
N MET A 286 -3.09 -19.63 -1.59
CA MET A 286 -4.26 -18.90 -1.11
C MET A 286 -5.37 -18.76 -2.14
N PHE A 287 -5.01 -18.66 -3.40
CA PHE A 287 -5.92 -18.34 -4.49
C PHE A 287 -5.93 -19.41 -5.56
N LYS A 288 -6.98 -19.36 -6.40
CA LYS A 288 -6.99 -20.07 -7.66
C LYS A 288 -5.90 -19.50 -8.59
N PRO A 289 -5.46 -20.26 -9.62
CA PRO A 289 -4.41 -19.77 -10.52
C PRO A 289 -4.80 -18.56 -11.34
N PHE A 290 -6.08 -18.30 -11.55
CA PHE A 290 -6.59 -17.16 -12.31
C PHE A 290 -6.23 -15.83 -11.62
N GLY A 291 -5.73 -14.86 -12.38
CA GLY A 291 -5.23 -13.58 -11.90
C GLY A 291 -3.71 -13.55 -11.73
N TRP A 292 -3.07 -14.71 -11.50
CA TRP A 292 -1.61 -14.77 -11.41
C TRP A 292 -0.92 -14.32 -12.71
N GLU A 293 -1.50 -14.57 -13.86
CA GLU A 293 -0.99 -14.11 -15.15
C GLU A 293 -0.81 -12.59 -15.23
N VAL A 294 -1.66 -11.82 -14.56
CA VAL A 294 -1.53 -10.36 -14.48
C VAL A 294 -0.27 -9.98 -13.69
N ILE A 295 -0.06 -10.64 -12.56
CA ILE A 295 1.11 -10.42 -11.70
C ILE A 295 2.39 -10.88 -12.41
N ASP A 296 2.37 -11.98 -13.14
CA ASP A 296 3.49 -12.44 -13.96
C ASP A 296 3.89 -11.40 -15.02
N ILE A 297 2.92 -10.77 -15.69
CA ILE A 297 3.16 -9.69 -16.66
C ILE A 297 3.81 -8.48 -15.97
N ARG A 298 3.35 -8.11 -14.77
CA ARG A 298 3.96 -7.02 -13.98
C ARG A 298 5.43 -7.30 -13.67
N TYR A 299 5.76 -8.47 -13.14
CA TYR A 299 7.15 -8.88 -12.88
C TYR A 299 7.97 -9.00 -14.15
N GLY A 300 7.40 -9.58 -15.22
CA GLY A 300 8.03 -9.70 -16.52
C GLY A 300 8.40 -8.33 -17.08
N GLY A 301 7.53 -7.35 -16.97
CA GLY A 301 7.78 -5.96 -17.34
C GLY A 301 8.99 -5.37 -16.60
N VAL A 302 9.07 -5.53 -15.28
CA VAL A 302 10.19 -5.03 -14.47
C VAL A 302 11.52 -5.68 -14.92
N ILE A 303 11.54 -7.02 -15.06
CA ILE A 303 12.74 -7.78 -15.44
C ILE A 303 13.23 -7.35 -16.83
N THR A 304 12.33 -7.27 -17.80
CA THR A 304 12.67 -6.91 -19.18
C THR A 304 13.13 -5.44 -19.27
N ARG A 305 12.52 -4.53 -18.50
CA ARG A 305 12.95 -3.13 -18.46
C ARG A 305 14.31 -2.95 -17.82
N LEU A 306 14.69 -3.73 -16.82
CA LEU A 306 16.04 -3.74 -16.24
C LEU A 306 17.09 -4.21 -17.27
N ASP A 307 16.78 -5.22 -18.08
CA ASP A 307 17.64 -5.69 -19.17
C ASP A 307 17.82 -4.60 -20.24
N THR A 308 16.71 -3.99 -20.69
CA THR A 308 16.75 -2.87 -21.64
C THR A 308 17.55 -1.69 -21.10
N ALA A 309 17.41 -1.36 -19.80
CA ALA A 309 18.19 -0.31 -19.18
C ALA A 309 19.70 -0.62 -19.20
N SER A 310 20.07 -1.86 -18.88
CA SER A 310 21.48 -2.31 -18.99
C SER A 310 22.01 -2.14 -20.42
N PHE A 311 21.24 -2.56 -21.41
CA PHE A 311 21.59 -2.41 -22.81
C PHE A 311 21.78 -0.93 -23.20
N ARG A 312 20.80 -0.05 -22.91
CA ARG A 312 20.86 1.38 -23.22
C ARG A 312 22.07 2.08 -22.60
N ILE A 313 22.35 1.75 -21.33
CA ILE A 313 23.49 2.31 -20.60
C ILE A 313 24.82 1.88 -21.23
N LEU A 314 24.95 0.61 -21.62
CA LEU A 314 26.16 0.12 -22.27
C LEU A 314 26.37 0.73 -23.66
N GLU A 315 25.31 0.88 -24.47
CA GLU A 315 25.39 1.58 -25.77
C GLU A 315 25.93 3.00 -25.60
N TYR A 316 25.50 3.73 -24.58
CA TYR A 316 26.01 5.07 -24.28
C TYR A 316 27.45 5.04 -23.76
N ALA A 317 27.73 4.24 -22.74
CA ALA A 317 29.04 4.19 -22.10
C ALA A 317 30.16 3.68 -23.02
N GLU A 318 29.82 2.94 -24.10
CA GLU A 318 30.73 2.47 -25.14
C GLU A 318 30.75 3.38 -26.38
N GLY A 319 30.01 4.49 -26.34
CA GLY A 319 30.04 5.52 -27.40
C GLY A 319 29.25 5.16 -28.66
N ARG A 320 28.38 4.15 -28.62
CA ARG A 320 27.55 3.76 -29.79
C ARG A 320 26.34 4.66 -29.96
N VAL A 321 25.85 5.26 -28.86
CA VAL A 321 24.82 6.29 -28.89
C VAL A 321 25.31 7.54 -28.15
N ALA A 322 24.85 8.70 -28.58
CA ALA A 322 25.34 9.99 -28.06
C ALA A 322 24.64 10.34 -26.72
N ARG A 323 23.45 9.78 -26.43
CA ARG A 323 22.65 10.13 -25.28
C ARG A 323 21.65 9.04 -24.91
N ILE A 324 21.12 9.14 -23.68
CA ILE A 324 19.98 8.34 -23.16
C ILE A 324 18.88 9.33 -22.88
N GLU A 325 17.91 9.45 -23.77
CA GLU A 325 16.87 10.47 -23.74
C GLU A 325 16.02 10.40 -22.47
N GLU A 326 15.81 9.19 -21.91
CA GLU A 326 15.09 8.98 -20.66
C GLU A 326 15.79 9.62 -19.45
N LEU A 327 17.13 9.62 -19.44
CA LEU A 327 17.93 10.22 -18.38
C LEU A 327 18.11 11.75 -18.55
N GLU A 328 17.87 12.28 -19.74
CA GLU A 328 17.88 13.73 -19.99
C GLU A 328 16.62 14.43 -19.49
N GLN A 329 15.53 13.68 -19.26
CA GLN A 329 14.29 14.25 -18.78
C GLN A 329 14.45 14.80 -17.36
N GLU A 330 13.83 15.96 -17.10
CA GLU A 330 13.73 16.52 -15.78
C GLU A 330 12.90 15.62 -14.87
N ARG A 331 13.39 15.40 -13.64
CA ARG A 331 12.63 14.66 -12.62
C ARG A 331 11.61 15.60 -11.95
N LEU A 332 10.36 15.38 -12.25
CA LEU A 332 9.25 16.15 -11.69
C LEU A 332 8.63 15.43 -10.49
N VAL A 333 7.97 16.20 -9.63
CA VAL A 333 7.13 15.66 -8.55
C VAL A 333 5.95 14.94 -9.18
N PHE A 334 5.75 13.66 -8.84
CA PHE A 334 4.68 12.83 -9.42
C PHE A 334 3.29 13.40 -9.10
N SER A 335 3.06 13.85 -7.88
CA SER A 335 1.78 14.40 -7.47
C SER A 335 1.96 15.51 -6.44
N THR A 336 1.32 16.64 -6.69
CA THR A 336 1.23 17.80 -5.78
C THR A 336 -0.16 17.95 -5.17
N THR A 337 -1.09 17.05 -5.49
CA THR A 337 -2.47 17.12 -5.04
C THR A 337 -2.63 16.68 -3.58
N HIS A 338 -3.83 16.77 -3.05
CA HIS A 338 -4.24 16.65 -1.65
C HIS A 338 -3.61 15.53 -0.81
N ARG A 339 -2.98 14.55 -1.44
CA ARG A 339 -2.26 13.47 -0.76
C ARG A 339 -0.74 13.57 -0.90
N GLY A 340 -0.21 14.64 -1.49
CA GLY A 340 1.12 14.50 -1.98
C GLY A 340 2.05 15.67 -2.11
N ASN A 341 2.14 16.58 -1.18
CA ASN A 341 3.30 17.47 -1.07
C ASN A 341 4.40 16.89 -0.15
N HIS A 342 4.28 15.63 0.21
CA HIS A 342 5.24 14.98 1.09
C HIS A 342 6.31 14.29 0.27
N LYS A 343 7.51 14.22 0.82
CA LYS A 343 8.45 13.18 0.45
C LYS A 343 7.77 11.84 0.75
N GLY A 344 8.01 10.84 -0.10
CA GLY A 344 7.23 9.62 -0.03
C GLY A 344 5.82 9.85 -0.57
N VAL A 345 5.57 9.60 -1.79
CA VAL A 345 4.32 9.76 -2.54
C VAL A 345 3.12 9.33 -1.70
N GLY A 346 2.02 10.07 -1.77
CA GLY A 346 0.73 9.62 -1.30
C GLY A 346 0.24 8.37 -2.04
N TRP A 347 -1.03 8.09 -1.93
CA TRP A 347 -1.62 6.92 -2.57
C TRP A 347 -1.41 6.89 -4.09
N CYS A 348 -0.90 5.77 -4.60
CA CYS A 348 -0.73 5.48 -6.01
C CYS A 348 -1.15 4.04 -6.28
N SER A 349 -2.43 3.80 -6.50
CA SER A 349 -3.02 2.47 -6.58
C SER A 349 -2.81 1.77 -7.92
N HIS A 350 -2.69 2.52 -9.00
CA HIS A 350 -2.76 1.92 -10.33
C HIS A 350 -1.39 1.58 -10.88
N TYR A 351 -1.04 0.32 -10.86
CA TYR A 351 0.20 -0.23 -11.38
C TYR A 351 0.61 0.32 -12.77
N TYR A 352 -0.32 0.40 -13.71
CA TYR A 352 -0.03 0.87 -15.07
C TYR A 352 0.40 2.33 -15.13
N ARG A 353 0.11 3.13 -14.13
CA ARG A 353 0.60 4.51 -13.98
C ARG A 353 1.98 4.57 -13.34
N MET A 354 2.39 3.51 -12.66
CA MET A 354 3.65 3.45 -11.93
C MET A 354 4.79 2.85 -12.76
N ALA A 355 4.48 1.91 -13.65
CA ALA A 355 5.50 1.23 -14.45
C ALA A 355 6.13 2.16 -15.48
N SER A 356 5.32 3.00 -16.13
CA SER A 356 5.77 3.97 -17.14
C SER A 356 4.76 5.09 -17.29
N PRO A 357 5.19 6.33 -17.58
CA PRO A 357 4.29 7.44 -17.89
C PRO A 357 3.61 7.33 -19.26
N ASN A 358 3.63 6.17 -19.89
CA ASN A 358 3.13 5.97 -21.24
C ASN A 358 1.60 6.11 -21.29
N VAL A 359 1.11 7.04 -22.09
CA VAL A 359 -0.32 7.35 -22.31
C VAL A 359 -1.10 6.14 -22.87
N PHE A 360 -0.43 5.21 -23.54
CA PHE A 360 -1.06 4.02 -24.10
C PHE A 360 -1.89 3.24 -23.05
N TYR A 361 -1.42 3.13 -21.82
CA TYR A 361 -2.15 2.46 -20.75
C TYR A 361 -3.46 3.16 -20.36
N HIS A 362 -3.56 4.46 -20.55
CA HIS A 362 -4.79 5.21 -20.29
C HIS A 362 -5.88 4.92 -21.32
N VAL A 363 -5.48 4.56 -22.54
CA VAL A 363 -6.42 4.21 -23.61
C VAL A 363 -7.04 2.82 -23.38
N LEU A 364 -6.27 1.90 -22.81
CA LEU A 364 -6.69 0.53 -22.56
C LEU A 364 -7.48 0.35 -21.25
N ASN A 365 -7.43 1.32 -20.38
CA ASN A 365 -8.15 1.29 -19.12
C ASN A 365 -8.88 2.62 -18.90
N PRO A 366 -10.12 2.72 -19.39
CA PRO A 366 -10.92 3.94 -19.34
C PRO A 366 -11.47 4.27 -17.94
N PHE A 367 -11.18 3.45 -16.89
CA PHE A 367 -11.69 3.64 -15.54
C PHE A 367 -10.62 4.12 -14.57
#